data_125c9be17509645ab50379ca91c87581
#
_entry.id   125c9be17509645ab50379ca91c87581
#
_cell.length_a   1.000
_cell.length_b   1.000
_cell.length_c   1.000
_cell.angle_alpha   90.00
_cell.angle_beta   90.00
_cell.angle_gamma   90.00
#
_symmetry.space_group_name_H-M   'P 1'
#
loop_
_entity.id
_entity.type
_entity.pdbx_description
1 polymer ?
#
loop_
_entity_poly.entity_id
_entity_poly.type
_entity_poly.pdbx_seq_one_letter_code
_entity_poly.pdbx_strand_id
1 'polypeptide(L)'
;MRIVIVGAGVAGCVMARRLSRLDGVEVICLERVARDDHSEAGTGLNVGPNAVKAIRAIDPELADLVTASSYLWHNWRISLTDGTVLFDLPLKNVADGPGWRIRWSELYRVLREAAGGHVSYSCEIAEIGRHAADPSKTSITWIQDGKTRRLDGIDLLIAADGRYSAVRRAISGEPEVHQTGVAIFRLLVPDTAGGLIDDYEQWFNGPNRLLSFKVPPGHIYVAGTFPIPPEAPIAESLKTPDALRTAYAPRNDKPSAQARWLIDTVCENAADTHWARMQEHTLLYRADGCNVLYLGDAAHGMVPTLGQGATQALEDAANAAALITQRYQDGKRDVAGWLADIEALRQERMRFVMAFSLEATDTMLEGADPVEGTRHKNEAAFQNSLKALYRDVGLPLDGSRI
;
A
#
# COMPACT_ATOMS: atom_id res chain seq x y z
N MET A 1 26.35 -9.11 -12.05
CA MET A 1 25.06 -9.64 -11.60
C MET A 1 23.93 -8.86 -12.24
N ARG A 2 22.89 -9.52 -12.73
CA ARG A 2 21.76 -8.86 -13.38
C ARG A 2 20.48 -9.03 -12.56
N ILE A 3 19.88 -7.89 -12.20
CA ILE A 3 18.63 -7.81 -11.46
C ILE A 3 17.58 -7.14 -12.34
N VAL A 4 16.44 -7.78 -12.52
CA VAL A 4 15.30 -7.21 -13.23
C VAL A 4 14.17 -6.99 -12.24
N ILE A 5 13.56 -5.82 -12.30
CA ILE A 5 12.41 -5.42 -11.48
C ILE A 5 11.23 -5.23 -12.41
N VAL A 6 10.10 -5.85 -12.15
CA VAL A 6 8.86 -5.64 -12.88
C VAL A 6 7.92 -4.80 -12.05
N GLY A 7 7.56 -3.63 -12.58
CA GLY A 7 6.74 -2.61 -11.94
C GLY A 7 7.57 -1.50 -11.27
N ALA A 8 7.42 -0.26 -11.73
CA ALA A 8 7.95 0.96 -11.07
C ALA A 8 6.88 1.61 -10.18
N GLY A 9 6.23 0.78 -9.37
CA GLY A 9 5.38 1.18 -8.27
C GLY A 9 6.21 1.53 -7.02
N VAL A 10 5.57 1.52 -5.86
CA VAL A 10 6.18 1.92 -4.59
C VAL A 10 7.43 1.10 -4.26
N ALA A 11 7.32 -0.23 -4.21
CA ALA A 11 8.45 -1.09 -3.89
C ALA A 11 9.51 -1.10 -5.00
N GLY A 12 9.09 -1.20 -6.27
CA GLY A 12 10.01 -1.31 -7.40
C GLY A 12 10.93 -0.11 -7.56
N CYS A 13 10.43 1.11 -7.38
CA CYS A 13 11.26 2.32 -7.44
C CYS A 13 12.32 2.37 -6.33
N VAL A 14 11.95 2.00 -5.09
CA VAL A 14 12.90 1.94 -3.97
C VAL A 14 13.99 0.91 -4.26
N MET A 15 13.62 -0.28 -4.73
CA MET A 15 14.57 -1.32 -5.10
C MET A 15 15.49 -0.87 -6.24
N ALA A 16 14.93 -0.29 -7.32
CA ALA A 16 15.72 0.21 -8.45
C ALA A 16 16.74 1.27 -7.99
N ARG A 17 16.30 2.26 -7.21
CA ARG A 17 17.17 3.31 -6.68
C ARG A 17 18.29 2.76 -5.79
N ARG A 18 17.98 1.78 -4.94
CA ARG A 18 18.96 1.28 -3.97
C ARG A 18 19.97 0.31 -4.60
N LEU A 19 19.47 -0.65 -5.39
CA LEU A 19 20.34 -1.70 -5.95
C LEU A 19 21.19 -1.20 -7.12
N SER A 20 20.79 -0.14 -7.83
CA SER A 20 21.61 0.48 -8.87
C SER A 20 22.88 1.16 -8.36
N ARG A 21 23.01 1.37 -7.04
CA ARG A 21 24.21 1.91 -6.40
C ARG A 21 25.28 0.85 -6.12
N LEU A 22 24.99 -0.43 -6.41
CA LEU A 22 25.92 -1.53 -6.18
C LEU A 22 26.84 -1.72 -7.40
N ASP A 23 28.15 -1.63 -7.18
CA ASP A 23 29.15 -1.83 -8.24
C ASP A 23 29.04 -3.26 -8.81
N GLY A 24 29.05 -3.38 -10.15
CA GLY A 24 28.94 -4.67 -10.83
C GLY A 24 27.53 -5.27 -10.86
N VAL A 25 26.51 -4.52 -10.46
CA VAL A 25 25.09 -4.91 -10.58
C VAL A 25 24.43 -4.11 -11.71
N GLU A 26 23.89 -4.83 -12.69
CA GLU A 26 23.02 -4.27 -13.73
C GLU A 26 21.57 -4.33 -13.24
N VAL A 27 20.93 -3.17 -13.05
CA VAL A 27 19.52 -3.08 -12.62
C VAL A 27 18.67 -2.55 -13.76
N ILE A 28 17.61 -3.28 -14.11
CA ILE A 28 16.62 -2.91 -15.13
C ILE A 28 15.24 -2.97 -14.48
N CYS A 29 14.56 -1.84 -14.41
CA CYS A 29 13.18 -1.77 -13.93
C CYS A 29 12.24 -1.55 -15.12
N LEU A 30 11.29 -2.46 -15.33
CA LEU A 30 10.33 -2.43 -16.44
C LEU A 30 8.97 -1.97 -15.91
N GLU A 31 8.46 -0.86 -16.46
CA GLU A 31 7.16 -0.29 -16.11
C GLU A 31 6.22 -0.29 -17.32
N ARG A 32 4.99 -0.74 -17.11
CA ARG A 32 3.97 -0.86 -18.16
C ARG A 32 3.50 0.50 -18.68
N VAL A 33 3.25 1.44 -17.77
CA VAL A 33 2.71 2.75 -18.14
C VAL A 33 3.78 3.65 -18.76
N ALA A 34 3.35 4.65 -19.50
CA ALA A 34 4.24 5.70 -20.00
C ALA A 34 4.80 6.55 -18.86
N ARG A 35 5.92 7.23 -19.11
CA ARG A 35 6.61 8.06 -18.10
C ARG A 35 5.68 9.12 -17.49
N ASP A 36 4.86 9.75 -18.32
CA ASP A 36 3.98 10.86 -17.96
C ASP A 36 2.56 10.40 -17.60
N ASP A 37 2.30 9.08 -17.62
CA ASP A 37 1.01 8.54 -17.25
C ASP A 37 0.94 8.34 -15.73
N HIS A 38 0.14 9.17 -15.10
CA HIS A 38 -0.18 9.13 -13.68
C HIS A 38 -1.68 8.87 -13.42
N SER A 39 -2.42 8.46 -14.45
CA SER A 39 -3.89 8.32 -14.45
C SER A 39 -4.40 7.25 -13.46
N GLU A 40 -3.64 6.19 -13.25
CA GLU A 40 -4.01 5.11 -12.31
C GLU A 40 -4.00 5.56 -10.84
N ALA A 41 -3.48 6.76 -10.55
CA ALA A 41 -3.19 7.23 -9.21
C ALA A 41 -4.11 8.36 -8.75
N GLY A 42 -5.40 8.31 -9.12
CA GLY A 42 -6.38 9.39 -8.93
C GLY A 42 -6.80 9.68 -7.48
N THR A 43 -6.25 8.99 -6.47
CA THR A 43 -6.70 9.13 -5.08
C THR A 43 -5.58 9.49 -4.11
N GLY A 44 -5.94 9.82 -2.86
CA GLY A 44 -5.00 10.01 -1.76
C GLY A 44 -4.68 8.70 -1.02
N LEU A 45 -3.59 8.71 -0.30
CA LEU A 45 -3.23 7.66 0.65
C LEU A 45 -2.59 8.26 1.90
N ASN A 46 -2.73 7.57 3.01
CA ASN A 46 -1.91 7.75 4.19
C ASN A 46 -0.86 6.63 4.24
N VAL A 47 0.38 7.01 4.48
CA VAL A 47 1.52 6.10 4.65
C VAL A 47 1.88 6.08 6.13
N GLY A 48 1.98 4.89 6.70
CA GLY A 48 2.22 4.70 8.12
C GLY A 48 3.60 5.15 8.58
N PRO A 49 3.75 5.53 9.86
CA PRO A 49 5.04 5.91 10.47
C PRO A 49 6.14 4.87 10.31
N ASN A 50 5.77 3.58 10.26
CA ASN A 50 6.70 2.46 10.05
C ASN A 50 7.41 2.56 8.70
N ALA A 51 6.71 2.90 7.61
CA ALA A 51 7.37 3.09 6.31
C ALA A 51 8.28 4.31 6.30
N VAL A 52 7.85 5.42 6.94
CA VAL A 52 8.70 6.62 7.08
C VAL A 52 10.01 6.26 7.77
N LYS A 53 9.93 5.52 8.88
CA LYS A 53 11.07 5.04 9.65
C LYS A 53 11.96 4.11 8.80
N ALA A 54 11.37 3.14 8.10
CA ALA A 54 12.10 2.18 7.29
C ALA A 54 12.86 2.85 6.12
N ILE A 55 12.20 3.73 5.38
CA ILE A 55 12.84 4.45 4.26
C ILE A 55 13.91 5.40 4.77
N ARG A 56 13.66 6.12 5.87
CA ARG A 56 14.66 7.03 6.46
C ARG A 56 15.93 6.30 6.91
N ALA A 57 15.80 5.07 7.39
CA ALA A 57 16.93 4.26 7.81
C ALA A 57 17.86 3.86 6.64
N ILE A 58 17.31 3.61 5.45
CA ILE A 58 18.08 3.14 4.30
C ILE A 58 18.43 4.25 3.28
N ASP A 59 17.58 5.26 3.16
CA ASP A 59 17.68 6.36 2.20
C ASP A 59 17.04 7.64 2.78
N PRO A 60 17.76 8.37 3.67
CA PRO A 60 17.23 9.61 4.27
C PRO A 60 16.84 10.66 3.22
N GLU A 61 17.59 10.77 2.12
CA GLU A 61 17.30 11.70 1.03
C GLU A 61 15.92 11.40 0.40
N LEU A 62 15.64 10.12 0.12
CA LEU A 62 14.33 9.72 -0.42
C LEU A 62 13.20 10.02 0.58
N ALA A 63 13.42 9.75 1.87
CA ALA A 63 12.45 10.08 2.90
C ALA A 63 12.16 11.59 2.96
N ASP A 64 13.17 12.43 2.79
CA ASP A 64 13.02 13.89 2.78
C ASP A 64 12.28 14.37 1.52
N LEU A 65 12.54 13.80 0.35
CA LEU A 65 11.80 14.10 -0.90
C LEU A 65 10.31 13.78 -0.77
N VAL A 66 9.96 12.60 -0.24
CA VAL A 66 8.55 12.23 -0.03
C VAL A 66 7.90 13.11 1.04
N THR A 67 8.64 13.43 2.13
CA THR A 67 8.15 14.31 3.19
C THR A 67 7.81 15.70 2.65
N ALA A 68 8.67 16.26 1.78
CA ALA A 68 8.45 17.58 1.18
C ALA A 68 7.21 17.64 0.26
N SER A 69 6.78 16.49 -0.27
CA SER A 69 5.59 16.34 -1.13
C SER A 69 4.35 15.87 -0.36
N SER A 70 4.40 15.82 0.96
CA SER A 70 3.34 15.25 1.81
C SER A 70 2.86 16.25 2.85
N TYR A 71 1.63 16.06 3.33
CA TYR A 71 1.24 16.54 4.67
C TYR A 71 1.57 15.47 5.70
N LEU A 72 1.92 15.89 6.92
CA LEU A 72 2.24 14.95 7.99
C LEU A 72 0.96 14.42 8.62
N TRP A 73 0.92 13.11 8.89
CA TRP A 73 -0.15 12.46 9.63
C TRP A 73 0.23 12.36 11.10
N HIS A 74 -0.49 13.09 11.96
CA HIS A 74 -0.20 13.19 13.38
C HIS A 74 -1.24 12.53 14.28
N ASN A 75 -2.48 12.42 13.80
CA ASN A 75 -3.59 11.97 14.63
C ASN A 75 -4.51 11.00 13.89
N TRP A 76 -5.02 10.02 14.62
CA TRP A 76 -6.09 9.13 14.13
C TRP A 76 -7.33 9.32 15.00
N ARG A 77 -8.42 9.80 14.41
CA ARG A 77 -9.70 9.98 15.09
C ARG A 77 -10.78 9.10 14.47
N ILE A 78 -11.66 8.60 15.33
CA ILE A 78 -12.89 7.89 14.95
C ILE A 78 -14.06 8.56 15.64
N SER A 79 -15.07 8.95 14.86
CA SER A 79 -16.28 9.61 15.34
C SER A 79 -17.53 8.91 14.75
N LEU A 80 -18.68 9.16 15.32
CA LEU A 80 -19.96 8.94 14.65
C LEU A 80 -20.26 10.12 13.72
N THR A 81 -21.15 9.93 12.76
CA THR A 81 -21.55 11.01 11.83
C THR A 81 -22.31 12.15 12.50
N ASP A 82 -22.84 11.97 13.71
CA ASP A 82 -23.40 13.02 14.54
C ASP A 82 -22.34 13.90 15.24
N GLY A 83 -21.06 13.47 15.21
CA GLY A 83 -19.93 14.14 15.84
C GLY A 83 -19.48 13.57 17.17
N THR A 84 -20.13 12.52 17.66
CA THR A 84 -19.70 11.80 18.87
C THR A 84 -18.33 11.17 18.63
N VAL A 85 -17.29 11.57 19.39
CA VAL A 85 -15.95 11.02 19.29
C VAL A 85 -15.87 9.70 20.05
N LEU A 86 -15.43 8.64 19.37
CA LEU A 86 -15.24 7.30 19.93
C LEU A 86 -13.79 6.99 20.26
N PHE A 87 -12.86 7.54 19.49
CA PHE A 87 -11.42 7.30 19.60
C PHE A 87 -10.65 8.51 19.09
N ASP A 88 -9.59 8.90 19.81
CA ASP A 88 -8.71 10.00 19.42
C ASP A 88 -7.28 9.69 19.88
N LEU A 89 -6.41 9.34 18.92
CA LEU A 89 -5.05 8.87 19.21
C LEU A 89 -4.00 9.73 18.50
N PRO A 90 -3.25 10.55 19.24
CA PRO A 90 -2.03 11.14 18.74
C PRO A 90 -0.99 10.07 18.40
N LEU A 91 -0.49 10.02 17.17
CA LEU A 91 0.45 8.98 16.73
C LEU A 91 1.76 8.95 17.52
N LYS A 92 2.17 10.09 18.10
CA LYS A 92 3.34 10.16 19.02
C LYS A 92 3.25 9.20 20.21
N ASN A 93 2.05 8.73 20.57
CA ASN A 93 1.84 7.79 21.67
C ASN A 93 2.21 6.34 21.27
N VAL A 94 2.18 6.03 19.97
CA VAL A 94 2.37 4.67 19.44
C VAL A 94 3.46 4.57 18.36
N ALA A 95 4.00 5.68 17.88
CA ALA A 95 5.01 5.75 16.84
C ALA A 95 6.17 6.68 17.23
N ASP A 96 7.31 6.55 16.55
CA ASP A 96 8.50 7.39 16.77
C ASP A 96 8.47 8.71 15.97
N GLY A 97 7.50 8.86 15.08
CA GLY A 97 7.31 10.04 14.25
C GLY A 97 5.96 10.00 13.52
N PRO A 98 5.63 11.04 12.75
CA PRO A 98 4.40 11.08 11.96
C PRO A 98 4.46 10.18 10.74
N GLY A 99 3.28 9.83 10.19
CA GLY A 99 3.15 9.29 8.85
C GLY A 99 3.07 10.38 7.78
N TRP A 100 2.82 9.97 6.52
CA TRP A 100 2.59 10.87 5.39
C TRP A 100 1.16 10.77 4.88
N ARG A 101 0.60 11.90 4.44
CA ARG A 101 -0.64 12.01 3.66
C ARG A 101 -0.27 12.60 2.30
N ILE A 102 -0.47 11.84 1.24
CA ILE A 102 0.04 12.16 -0.10
C ILE A 102 -0.93 11.66 -1.17
N ARG A 103 -0.91 12.22 -2.37
CA ARG A 103 -1.60 11.66 -3.53
C ARG A 103 -0.78 10.51 -4.13
N TRP A 104 -1.45 9.48 -4.63
CA TRP A 104 -0.77 8.37 -5.33
C TRP A 104 0.10 8.86 -6.49
N SER A 105 -0.45 9.75 -7.33
CA SER A 105 0.28 10.33 -8.46
C SER A 105 1.57 11.04 -8.01
N GLU A 106 1.51 11.76 -6.90
CA GLU A 106 2.66 12.49 -6.38
C GLU A 106 3.70 11.54 -5.77
N LEU A 107 3.27 10.53 -5.03
CA LEU A 107 4.18 9.50 -4.52
C LEU A 107 4.89 8.78 -5.67
N TYR A 108 4.17 8.37 -6.73
CA TYR A 108 4.77 7.74 -7.90
C TYR A 108 5.74 8.67 -8.61
N ARG A 109 5.39 9.96 -8.79
CA ARG A 109 6.27 10.94 -9.41
C ARG A 109 7.59 11.03 -8.64
N VAL A 110 7.54 11.26 -7.33
CA VAL A 110 8.74 11.39 -6.48
C VAL A 110 9.59 10.12 -6.53
N LEU A 111 8.98 8.95 -6.38
CA LEU A 111 9.72 7.68 -6.39
C LEU A 111 10.33 7.36 -7.75
N ARG A 112 9.62 7.59 -8.86
CA ARG A 112 10.11 7.36 -10.23
C ARG A 112 11.22 8.33 -10.60
N GLU A 113 11.11 9.61 -10.24
CA GLU A 113 12.18 10.60 -10.41
C GLU A 113 13.42 10.20 -9.60
N ALA A 114 13.24 9.76 -8.37
CA ALA A 114 14.33 9.31 -7.52
C ALA A 114 15.00 8.01 -8.00
N ALA A 115 14.27 7.13 -8.68
CA ALA A 115 14.81 5.92 -9.32
C ALA A 115 15.58 6.24 -10.62
N GLY A 116 15.31 7.40 -11.24
CA GLY A 116 16.09 7.95 -12.37
C GLY A 116 16.06 7.10 -13.62
N GLY A 117 17.21 7.03 -14.32
CA GLY A 117 17.37 6.35 -15.60
C GLY A 117 17.28 4.82 -15.57
N HIS A 118 17.10 4.22 -14.38
CA HIS A 118 16.98 2.76 -14.23
C HIS A 118 15.58 2.22 -14.53
N VAL A 119 14.58 3.10 -14.74
CA VAL A 119 13.22 2.72 -15.11
C VAL A 119 13.02 2.86 -16.62
N SER A 120 12.64 1.76 -17.27
CA SER A 120 12.18 1.70 -18.66
C SER A 120 10.66 1.68 -18.66
N TYR A 121 10.05 2.66 -19.34
CA TYR A 121 8.60 2.84 -19.39
C TYR A 121 8.01 2.22 -20.66
N SER A 122 6.67 2.09 -20.71
CA SER A 122 5.91 1.49 -21.83
C SER A 122 6.38 0.07 -22.16
N CYS A 123 6.71 -0.70 -21.11
CA CYS A 123 7.19 -2.08 -21.20
C CYS A 123 6.05 -3.05 -20.84
N GLU A 124 5.36 -3.56 -21.83
CA GLU A 124 4.33 -4.58 -21.66
C GLU A 124 4.95 -5.97 -21.58
N ILE A 125 4.81 -6.64 -20.46
CA ILE A 125 5.36 -7.99 -20.26
C ILE A 125 4.55 -8.99 -21.08
N ALA A 126 5.22 -9.70 -21.99
CA ALA A 126 4.61 -10.70 -22.86
C ALA A 126 4.82 -12.14 -22.34
N GLU A 127 6.00 -12.43 -21.78
CA GLU A 127 6.33 -13.78 -21.33
C GLU A 127 7.32 -13.72 -20.17
N ILE A 128 7.14 -14.58 -19.17
CA ILE A 128 8.06 -14.80 -18.05
C ILE A 128 8.19 -16.30 -17.87
N GLY A 129 9.42 -16.77 -17.67
CA GLY A 129 9.65 -18.18 -17.44
C GLY A 129 11.01 -18.47 -16.79
N ARG A 130 11.21 -19.72 -16.41
CA ARG A 130 12.49 -20.20 -15.93
C ARG A 130 13.48 -20.30 -17.10
N HIS A 131 14.74 -19.98 -16.85
CA HIS A 131 15.78 -20.10 -17.86
C HIS A 131 16.06 -21.58 -18.16
N ALA A 132 16.10 -21.96 -19.45
CA ALA A 132 16.18 -23.36 -19.86
C ALA A 132 17.44 -24.09 -19.39
N ALA A 133 18.60 -23.42 -19.37
CA ALA A 133 19.87 -24.03 -18.98
C ALA A 133 20.16 -23.93 -17.47
N ASP A 134 19.48 -23.06 -16.74
CA ASP A 134 19.64 -22.87 -15.30
C ASP A 134 18.28 -22.50 -14.69
N PRO A 135 17.50 -23.46 -14.20
CA PRO A 135 16.16 -23.22 -13.67
C PRO A 135 16.10 -22.29 -12.45
N SER A 136 17.24 -22.04 -11.77
CA SER A 136 17.32 -21.05 -10.69
C SER A 136 17.18 -19.61 -11.22
N LYS A 137 17.53 -19.38 -12.49
CA LYS A 137 17.41 -18.10 -13.19
C LYS A 137 16.09 -17.97 -13.93
N THR A 138 15.77 -16.75 -14.35
CA THR A 138 14.57 -16.46 -15.12
C THR A 138 14.90 -15.81 -16.47
N SER A 139 13.91 -15.83 -17.35
CA SER A 139 13.91 -15.12 -18.63
C SER A 139 12.64 -14.30 -18.73
N ILE A 140 12.72 -13.14 -19.37
CA ILE A 140 11.58 -12.24 -19.56
C ILE A 140 11.55 -11.72 -21.00
N THR A 141 10.35 -11.66 -21.57
CA THR A 141 10.09 -11.04 -22.88
C THR A 141 9.08 -9.92 -22.67
N TRP A 142 9.33 -8.76 -23.27
CA TRP A 142 8.42 -7.62 -23.23
C TRP A 142 8.34 -6.91 -24.56
N ILE A 143 7.25 -6.17 -24.77
CA ILE A 143 7.04 -5.30 -25.92
C ILE A 143 7.27 -3.85 -25.46
N GLN A 144 8.11 -3.13 -26.21
CA GLN A 144 8.36 -1.70 -26.00
C GLN A 144 8.48 -1.02 -27.35
N ASP A 145 7.74 0.06 -27.58
CA ASP A 145 7.69 0.79 -28.86
C ASP A 145 7.40 -0.13 -30.05
N GLY A 146 6.50 -1.11 -29.88
CA GLY A 146 6.15 -2.11 -30.89
C GLY A 146 7.23 -3.15 -31.19
N LYS A 147 8.33 -3.15 -30.46
CA LYS A 147 9.43 -4.10 -30.60
C LYS A 147 9.45 -5.11 -29.48
N THR A 148 9.54 -6.38 -29.83
CA THR A 148 9.77 -7.46 -28.86
C THR A 148 11.23 -7.44 -28.40
N ARG A 149 11.42 -7.43 -27.09
CA ARG A 149 12.72 -7.52 -26.42
C ARG A 149 12.73 -8.76 -25.53
N ARG A 150 13.88 -9.40 -25.40
CA ARG A 150 14.06 -10.56 -24.54
C ARG A 150 15.35 -10.44 -23.71
N LEU A 151 15.30 -10.91 -22.49
CA LEU A 151 16.42 -11.00 -21.58
C LEU A 151 16.43 -12.38 -20.93
N ASP A 152 17.54 -13.08 -21.08
CA ASP A 152 17.76 -14.43 -20.55
C ASP A 152 18.79 -14.41 -19.41
N GLY A 153 18.71 -15.41 -18.54
CA GLY A 153 19.69 -15.64 -17.49
C GLY A 153 19.70 -14.56 -16.41
N ILE A 154 18.55 -14.05 -16.01
CA ILE A 154 18.37 -13.09 -14.94
C ILE A 154 18.74 -13.75 -13.61
N ASP A 155 19.69 -13.13 -12.87
CA ASP A 155 20.17 -13.66 -11.60
C ASP A 155 19.14 -13.48 -10.46
N LEU A 156 18.39 -12.37 -10.48
CA LEU A 156 17.30 -12.10 -9.55
C LEU A 156 16.18 -11.34 -10.28
N LEU A 157 14.97 -11.86 -10.26
CA LEU A 157 13.76 -11.20 -10.73
C LEU A 157 12.96 -10.71 -9.52
N ILE A 158 12.65 -9.40 -9.47
CA ILE A 158 11.85 -8.79 -8.42
C ILE A 158 10.48 -8.41 -9.00
N ALA A 159 9.43 -9.04 -8.50
CA ALA A 159 8.05 -8.74 -8.84
C ALA A 159 7.52 -7.64 -7.90
N ALA A 160 7.36 -6.44 -8.41
CA ALA A 160 6.75 -5.29 -7.77
C ALA A 160 5.59 -4.72 -8.61
N ASP A 161 4.94 -5.61 -9.39
CA ASP A 161 3.92 -5.34 -10.40
C ASP A 161 2.49 -5.38 -9.84
N GLY A 162 2.37 -5.30 -8.51
CA GLY A 162 1.14 -5.03 -7.80
C GLY A 162 0.20 -6.23 -7.69
N ARG A 163 -1.06 -5.94 -7.31
CA ARG A 163 -2.09 -6.94 -6.96
C ARG A 163 -2.35 -7.98 -8.05
N TYR A 164 -2.25 -7.59 -9.31
CA TYR A 164 -2.48 -8.45 -10.47
C TYR A 164 -1.16 -8.89 -11.11
N SER A 165 -0.17 -9.21 -10.30
CA SER A 165 1.19 -9.55 -10.70
C SER A 165 1.23 -10.58 -11.83
N ALA A 166 1.75 -10.17 -13.00
CA ALA A 166 2.00 -11.08 -14.10
C ALA A 166 3.15 -12.05 -13.77
N VAL A 167 4.15 -11.58 -13.03
CA VAL A 167 5.28 -12.41 -12.58
C VAL A 167 4.78 -13.53 -11.69
N ARG A 168 3.96 -13.21 -10.67
CA ARG A 168 3.44 -14.21 -9.72
C ARG A 168 2.61 -15.27 -10.43
N ARG A 169 1.69 -14.84 -11.30
CA ARG A 169 0.86 -15.77 -12.09
C ARG A 169 1.69 -16.71 -12.95
N ALA A 170 2.69 -16.18 -13.64
CA ALA A 170 3.52 -16.97 -14.55
C ALA A 170 4.41 -17.98 -13.83
N ILE A 171 4.93 -17.65 -12.64
CA ILE A 171 5.95 -18.45 -11.94
C ILE A 171 5.34 -19.31 -10.84
N SER A 172 4.39 -18.77 -10.05
CA SER A 172 3.84 -19.44 -8.85
C SER A 172 2.33 -19.71 -8.95
N GLY A 173 1.67 -19.27 -10.02
CA GLY A 173 0.22 -19.43 -10.20
C GLY A 173 -0.60 -18.29 -9.60
N GLU A 174 -1.93 -18.36 -9.81
CA GLU A 174 -2.87 -17.36 -9.28
C GLU A 174 -2.88 -17.40 -7.74
N PRO A 175 -2.82 -16.23 -7.09
CA PRO A 175 -3.02 -16.19 -5.64
C PRO A 175 -4.47 -16.52 -5.27
N GLU A 176 -4.65 -17.21 -4.17
CA GLU A 176 -5.97 -17.34 -3.57
C GLU A 176 -6.43 -16.00 -3.02
N VAL A 177 -7.69 -15.65 -3.32
CA VAL A 177 -8.29 -14.37 -2.98
C VAL A 177 -9.39 -14.57 -1.94
N HIS A 178 -9.28 -13.87 -0.81
CA HIS A 178 -10.29 -13.85 0.23
C HIS A 178 -11.05 -12.52 0.22
N GLN A 179 -12.38 -12.58 -0.01
CA GLN A 179 -13.29 -11.42 0.02
C GLN A 179 -13.80 -11.17 1.44
N THR A 180 -13.73 -9.93 1.92
CA THR A 180 -14.06 -9.61 3.33
C THR A 180 -15.52 -9.25 3.57
N GLY A 181 -16.33 -9.12 2.51
CA GLY A 181 -17.73 -8.67 2.66
C GLY A 181 -17.87 -7.16 2.83
N VAL A 182 -16.91 -6.37 2.36
CA VAL A 182 -16.96 -4.90 2.39
C VAL A 182 -16.71 -4.32 1.01
N ALA A 183 -17.60 -3.45 0.54
CA ALA A 183 -17.35 -2.57 -0.60
C ALA A 183 -16.72 -1.28 -0.14
N ILE A 184 -15.81 -0.74 -0.94
CA ILE A 184 -15.18 0.55 -0.71
C ILE A 184 -15.26 1.40 -1.98
N PHE A 185 -15.60 2.68 -1.83
CA PHE A 185 -15.37 3.67 -2.88
C PHE A 185 -14.33 4.70 -2.46
N ARG A 186 -13.74 5.36 -3.44
CA ARG A 186 -12.71 6.38 -3.26
C ARG A 186 -12.98 7.56 -4.17
N LEU A 187 -12.67 8.76 -3.66
CA LEU A 187 -12.87 10.03 -4.33
C LEU A 187 -11.74 10.98 -3.94
N LEU A 188 -11.30 11.83 -4.86
CA LEU A 188 -10.38 12.93 -4.61
C LEU A 188 -11.03 14.22 -5.11
N VAL A 189 -11.21 15.19 -4.24
CA VAL A 189 -11.87 16.47 -4.56
C VAL A 189 -10.98 17.66 -4.19
N PRO A 190 -11.16 18.83 -4.82
CA PRO A 190 -10.56 20.08 -4.35
C PRO A 190 -10.95 20.37 -2.90
N ASP A 191 -10.03 20.97 -2.12
CA ASP A 191 -10.30 21.38 -0.74
C ASP A 191 -11.23 22.60 -0.69
N THR A 192 -12.53 22.33 -0.57
CA THR A 192 -13.57 23.33 -0.35
C THR A 192 -14.14 23.26 1.06
N ALA A 193 -13.53 22.47 1.95
CA ALA A 193 -14.07 22.21 3.30
C ALA A 193 -13.90 23.40 4.28
N GLY A 194 -13.18 24.45 3.90
CA GLY A 194 -13.02 25.62 4.78
C GLY A 194 -12.36 25.32 6.12
N GLY A 195 -11.50 24.30 6.17
CA GLY A 195 -10.81 23.87 7.40
C GLY A 195 -11.55 22.81 8.23
N LEU A 196 -12.72 22.33 7.78
CA LEU A 196 -13.45 21.25 8.48
C LEU A 196 -12.72 19.91 8.45
N ILE A 197 -11.96 19.63 7.39
CA ILE A 197 -11.18 18.40 7.22
C ILE A 197 -9.70 18.77 7.25
N ASP A 198 -8.90 18.01 7.98
CA ASP A 198 -7.44 18.18 8.02
C ASP A 198 -6.72 16.84 8.12
N ASP A 199 -6.52 16.31 9.33
CA ASP A 199 -5.81 15.06 9.58
C ASP A 199 -6.72 13.85 9.34
N TYR A 200 -6.20 12.64 9.58
CA TYR A 200 -6.90 11.40 9.29
C TYR A 200 -8.04 11.16 10.29
N GLU A 201 -9.27 11.16 9.79
CA GLU A 201 -10.46 10.90 10.59
C GLU A 201 -11.44 9.98 9.87
N GLN A 202 -12.19 9.20 10.66
CA GLN A 202 -13.25 8.29 10.22
C GLN A 202 -14.57 8.66 10.89
N TRP A 203 -15.67 8.54 10.15
CA TRP A 203 -17.03 8.78 10.65
C TRP A 203 -17.92 7.59 10.35
N PHE A 204 -18.56 7.04 11.38
CA PHE A 204 -19.40 5.88 11.28
C PHE A 204 -20.88 6.21 11.43
N ASN A 205 -21.72 5.54 10.64
CA ASN A 205 -23.16 5.42 10.85
C ASN A 205 -23.53 3.94 10.75
N GLY A 206 -23.70 3.25 11.90
CA GLY A 206 -23.69 1.79 11.92
C GLY A 206 -22.40 1.26 11.27
N PRO A 207 -22.46 0.20 10.46
CA PRO A 207 -21.28 -0.37 9.81
C PRO A 207 -20.73 0.46 8.63
N ASN A 208 -21.47 1.49 8.20
CA ASN A 208 -21.05 2.35 7.09
C ASN A 208 -20.03 3.38 7.59
N ARG A 209 -18.88 3.46 6.94
CA ARG A 209 -17.79 4.37 7.32
C ARG A 209 -17.47 5.36 6.21
N LEU A 210 -17.37 6.63 6.54
CA LEU A 210 -16.61 7.63 5.77
C LEU A 210 -15.22 7.79 6.38
N LEU A 211 -14.24 8.12 5.55
CA LEU A 211 -12.87 8.38 5.95
C LEU A 211 -12.36 9.55 5.10
N SER A 212 -11.65 10.48 5.71
CA SER A 212 -11.13 11.61 4.98
C SER A 212 -9.87 12.20 5.61
N PHE A 213 -9.08 12.87 4.77
CA PHE A 213 -7.92 13.68 5.14
C PHE A 213 -7.47 14.57 3.98
N LYS A 214 -6.77 15.66 4.30
CA LYS A 214 -6.12 16.52 3.30
C LYS A 214 -4.89 15.86 2.71
N VAL A 215 -4.68 16.09 1.40
CA VAL A 215 -3.45 15.77 0.67
C VAL A 215 -2.99 16.95 -0.18
N PRO A 216 -1.66 17.17 -0.34
CA PRO A 216 -1.17 18.26 -1.20
C PRO A 216 -1.34 17.93 -2.70
N PRO A 217 -1.36 18.96 -3.58
CA PRO A 217 -1.69 20.35 -3.26
C PRO A 217 -3.22 20.55 -3.22
N GLY A 218 -3.75 21.07 -2.10
CA GLY A 218 -5.12 21.59 -2.03
C GLY A 218 -6.26 20.64 -2.37
N HIS A 219 -6.14 19.34 -1.99
CA HIS A 219 -7.16 18.32 -2.21
C HIS A 219 -7.52 17.62 -0.91
N ILE A 220 -8.72 17.02 -0.91
CA ILE A 220 -9.21 16.13 0.14
C ILE A 220 -9.49 14.77 -0.47
N TYR A 221 -8.92 13.74 0.16
CA TYR A 221 -9.26 12.37 -0.11
C TYR A 221 -10.48 11.97 0.71
N VAL A 222 -11.44 11.31 0.08
CA VAL A 222 -12.61 10.74 0.73
C VAL A 222 -12.74 9.27 0.33
N ALA A 223 -13.00 8.40 1.29
CA ALA A 223 -13.40 7.02 1.05
C ALA A 223 -14.65 6.70 1.86
N GLY A 224 -15.49 5.82 1.32
CA GLY A 224 -16.62 5.29 2.03
C GLY A 224 -16.69 3.78 1.92
N THR A 225 -17.23 3.10 2.95
CA THR A 225 -17.40 1.65 2.96
C THR A 225 -18.83 1.25 3.26
N PHE A 226 -19.24 0.10 2.70
CA PHE A 226 -20.51 -0.57 2.93
C PHE A 226 -20.30 -2.05 3.18
N PRO A 227 -21.02 -2.69 4.12
CA PRO A 227 -21.10 -4.13 4.16
C PRO A 227 -21.85 -4.66 2.92
N ILE A 228 -21.32 -5.71 2.34
CA ILE A 228 -21.94 -6.47 1.25
C ILE A 228 -21.74 -7.97 1.49
N PRO A 229 -22.57 -8.86 0.95
CA PRO A 229 -22.24 -10.29 0.98
C PRO A 229 -20.90 -10.53 0.28
N PRO A 230 -19.99 -11.35 0.85
CA PRO A 230 -18.63 -11.51 0.35
C PRO A 230 -18.52 -11.86 -1.15
N GLU A 231 -19.45 -12.72 -1.64
CA GLU A 231 -19.44 -13.18 -3.04
C GLU A 231 -20.29 -12.31 -3.98
N ALA A 232 -21.05 -11.34 -3.44
CA ALA A 232 -21.93 -10.51 -4.25
C ALA A 232 -21.18 -9.41 -5.00
N PRO A 233 -21.60 -9.07 -6.22
CA PRO A 233 -21.15 -7.86 -6.88
C PRO A 233 -21.67 -6.62 -6.13
N ILE A 234 -20.96 -5.49 -6.28
CA ILE A 234 -21.46 -4.21 -5.72
C ILE A 234 -22.65 -3.77 -6.55
N ALA A 235 -23.84 -3.72 -5.93
CA ALA A 235 -25.07 -3.36 -6.62
C ALA A 235 -25.06 -1.89 -7.04
N GLU A 236 -25.53 -1.59 -8.26
CA GLU A 236 -25.60 -0.21 -8.77
C GLU A 236 -26.51 0.67 -7.91
N SER A 237 -27.53 0.07 -7.27
CA SER A 237 -28.41 0.78 -6.34
C SER A 237 -27.69 1.38 -5.12
N LEU A 238 -26.53 0.86 -4.73
CA LEU A 238 -25.71 1.40 -3.64
C LEU A 238 -24.91 2.65 -4.05
N LYS A 239 -24.74 2.87 -5.36
CA LYS A 239 -23.90 3.93 -5.91
C LYS A 239 -24.65 5.24 -6.14
N THR A 240 -25.93 5.29 -5.83
CA THR A 240 -26.77 6.46 -6.05
C THR A 240 -26.60 7.49 -4.93
N PRO A 241 -26.76 8.82 -5.21
CA PRO A 241 -26.71 9.86 -4.18
C PRO A 241 -27.66 9.59 -2.99
N ASP A 242 -28.87 9.10 -3.26
CA ASP A 242 -29.87 8.81 -2.22
C ASP A 242 -29.43 7.64 -1.32
N ALA A 243 -28.86 6.59 -1.90
CA ALA A 243 -28.33 5.45 -1.14
C ALA A 243 -27.13 5.88 -0.27
N LEU A 244 -26.23 6.68 -0.83
CA LEU A 244 -25.06 7.22 -0.11
C LEU A 244 -25.52 8.10 1.06
N ARG A 245 -26.46 9.02 0.82
CA ARG A 245 -27.03 9.87 1.88
C ARG A 245 -27.71 9.04 2.97
N THR A 246 -28.50 8.07 2.59
CA THR A 246 -29.19 7.18 3.55
C THR A 246 -28.22 6.38 4.41
N ALA A 247 -27.11 5.91 3.80
CA ALA A 247 -26.12 5.11 4.51
C ALA A 247 -25.34 5.91 5.56
N TYR A 248 -25.02 7.17 5.27
CA TYR A 248 -24.13 7.95 6.13
C TYR A 248 -24.82 9.00 7.01
N ALA A 249 -26.03 9.42 6.68
CA ALA A 249 -26.78 10.35 7.53
C ALA A 249 -27.23 9.67 8.84
N PRO A 250 -27.01 10.27 10.01
CA PRO A 250 -27.48 9.70 11.27
C PRO A 250 -29.00 9.68 11.30
N ARG A 251 -29.59 8.59 11.85
CA ARG A 251 -31.04 8.35 11.79
C ARG A 251 -31.87 9.33 12.64
N ASN A 252 -31.35 9.68 13.82
CA ASN A 252 -32.09 10.42 14.84
C ASN A 252 -31.53 11.80 15.15
N ASP A 253 -30.35 12.13 14.61
CA ASP A 253 -29.62 13.35 14.88
C ASP A 253 -29.21 14.08 13.60
N LYS A 254 -28.73 15.32 13.75
CA LYS A 254 -28.14 16.05 12.63
C LYS A 254 -26.66 15.64 12.50
N PRO A 255 -26.17 15.48 11.27
CA PRO A 255 -24.74 15.23 11.05
C PRO A 255 -23.91 16.42 11.58
N SER A 256 -22.72 16.13 12.09
CA SER A 256 -21.71 17.15 12.39
C SER A 256 -21.38 17.97 11.14
N ALA A 257 -20.73 19.10 11.31
CA ALA A 257 -20.35 19.95 10.16
C ALA A 257 -19.43 19.18 9.19
N GLN A 258 -18.48 18.40 9.72
CA GLN A 258 -17.57 17.57 8.94
C GLN A 258 -18.31 16.46 8.19
N ALA A 259 -19.15 15.68 8.90
CA ALA A 259 -19.91 14.60 8.30
C ALA A 259 -20.89 15.10 7.23
N ARG A 260 -21.52 16.25 7.46
CA ARG A 260 -22.42 16.88 6.48
C ARG A 260 -21.65 17.22 5.20
N TRP A 261 -20.53 17.91 5.33
CA TRP A 261 -19.68 18.27 4.18
C TRP A 261 -19.27 17.01 3.40
N LEU A 262 -18.84 15.94 4.09
CA LEU A 262 -18.46 14.67 3.47
C LEU A 262 -19.62 14.01 2.74
N ILE A 263 -20.80 13.92 3.37
CA ILE A 263 -22.01 13.32 2.79
C ILE A 263 -22.44 14.09 1.54
N ASP A 264 -22.48 15.42 1.61
CA ASP A 264 -22.85 16.25 0.48
C ASP A 264 -21.84 16.12 -0.66
N THR A 265 -20.53 16.18 -0.36
CA THR A 265 -19.45 15.97 -1.33
C THR A 265 -19.55 14.61 -2.04
N VAL A 266 -19.77 13.53 -1.29
CA VAL A 266 -19.89 12.17 -1.87
C VAL A 266 -21.13 12.05 -2.75
N CYS A 267 -22.28 12.63 -2.33
CA CYS A 267 -23.49 12.61 -3.12
C CYS A 267 -23.36 13.43 -4.42
N GLU A 268 -22.75 14.60 -4.36
CA GLU A 268 -22.51 15.48 -5.52
C GLU A 268 -21.58 14.86 -6.56
N ASN A 269 -20.62 14.03 -6.11
CA ASN A 269 -19.61 13.38 -6.95
C ASN A 269 -19.81 11.87 -7.08
N ALA A 270 -21.01 11.36 -6.89
CA ALA A 270 -21.28 9.91 -6.88
C ALA A 270 -20.86 9.21 -8.19
N ALA A 271 -20.98 9.89 -9.33
CA ALA A 271 -20.60 9.37 -10.64
C ALA A 271 -19.07 9.22 -10.82
N ASP A 272 -18.25 9.97 -10.07
CA ASP A 272 -16.80 9.98 -10.17
C ASP A 272 -16.13 9.07 -9.13
N THR A 273 -16.93 8.33 -8.37
CA THR A 273 -16.40 7.41 -7.34
C THR A 273 -15.83 6.14 -7.94
N HIS A 274 -14.65 5.73 -7.47
CA HIS A 274 -14.03 4.45 -7.85
C HIS A 274 -14.38 3.37 -6.82
N TRP A 275 -15.11 2.34 -7.27
CA TRP A 275 -15.59 1.26 -6.43
C TRP A 275 -14.71 0.00 -6.51
N ALA A 276 -14.49 -0.64 -5.38
CA ALA A 276 -13.81 -1.92 -5.28
C ALA A 276 -14.38 -2.74 -4.12
N ARG A 277 -14.19 -4.07 -4.15
CA ARG A 277 -14.39 -4.93 -2.98
C ARG A 277 -13.10 -5.02 -2.19
N MET A 278 -13.20 -5.01 -0.87
CA MET A 278 -12.06 -5.25 0.00
C MET A 278 -11.73 -6.73 0.01
N GLN A 279 -10.48 -7.04 -0.28
CA GLN A 279 -9.98 -8.41 -0.39
C GLN A 279 -8.52 -8.50 0.01
N GLU A 280 -8.09 -9.68 0.38
CA GLU A 280 -6.68 -10.02 0.61
C GLU A 280 -6.25 -11.23 -0.23
N HIS A 281 -4.95 -11.38 -0.42
CA HIS A 281 -4.34 -12.48 -1.17
C HIS A 281 -3.45 -13.30 -0.25
N THR A 282 -3.26 -14.59 -0.58
CA THR A 282 -2.28 -15.42 0.10
C THR A 282 -0.89 -14.80 0.03
N LEU A 283 -0.22 -14.77 1.19
CA LEU A 283 1.14 -14.25 1.33
C LEU A 283 2.17 -15.16 0.65
N LEU A 284 3.05 -14.56 -0.16
CA LEU A 284 4.16 -15.27 -0.81
C LEU A 284 5.32 -14.29 -1.09
N TYR A 285 6.50 -14.52 -0.50
CA TYR A 285 7.67 -13.65 -0.72
C TYR A 285 8.63 -14.15 -1.79
N ARG A 286 8.71 -15.45 -2.03
CA ARG A 286 9.61 -16.03 -3.04
C ARG A 286 8.98 -17.20 -3.77
N ALA A 287 9.48 -17.47 -4.95
CA ALA A 287 9.12 -18.65 -5.72
C ALA A 287 10.00 -19.85 -5.36
N ASP A 288 9.41 -21.05 -5.42
CA ASP A 288 10.17 -22.28 -5.22
C ASP A 288 11.06 -22.59 -6.43
N GLY A 289 12.34 -22.88 -6.17
CA GLY A 289 13.30 -23.39 -7.14
C GLY A 289 13.71 -22.36 -8.22
N CYS A 290 13.43 -21.08 -8.03
CA CYS A 290 14.00 -20.00 -8.87
C CYS A 290 14.13 -18.67 -8.10
N ASN A 291 15.00 -17.80 -8.59
CA ASN A 291 15.38 -16.57 -7.93
C ASN A 291 14.36 -15.44 -8.25
N VAL A 292 13.15 -15.58 -7.71
CA VAL A 292 12.08 -14.58 -7.83
C VAL A 292 11.66 -14.13 -6.44
N LEU A 293 11.68 -12.80 -6.23
CA LEU A 293 11.22 -12.12 -5.03
C LEU A 293 9.93 -11.36 -5.35
N TYR A 294 8.89 -11.55 -4.54
CA TYR A 294 7.64 -10.77 -4.60
C TYR A 294 7.65 -9.70 -3.52
N LEU A 295 7.25 -8.46 -3.85
CA LEU A 295 7.19 -7.33 -2.91
C LEU A 295 5.87 -6.56 -3.05
N GLY A 296 5.43 -5.97 -1.96
CA GLY A 296 4.17 -5.21 -1.91
C GLY A 296 2.96 -6.07 -2.29
N ASP A 297 2.00 -5.51 -3.04
CA ASP A 297 0.77 -6.21 -3.40
C ASP A 297 0.99 -7.47 -4.26
N ALA A 298 2.15 -7.62 -4.90
CA ALA A 298 2.51 -8.87 -5.58
C ALA A 298 2.79 -10.01 -4.58
N ALA A 299 3.27 -9.68 -3.39
CA ALA A 299 3.50 -10.62 -2.28
C ALA A 299 2.25 -10.79 -1.39
N HIS A 300 1.56 -9.69 -1.06
CA HIS A 300 0.59 -9.65 0.04
C HIS A 300 -0.53 -8.61 -0.19
N GLY A 301 -1.27 -8.68 -1.28
CA GLY A 301 -2.46 -7.84 -1.44
C GLY A 301 -3.35 -7.94 -0.21
N MET A 302 -3.62 -6.82 0.49
CA MET A 302 -4.31 -6.78 1.77
C MET A 302 -5.47 -5.79 1.80
N VAL A 303 -6.30 -5.88 2.86
CA VAL A 303 -7.36 -4.90 3.12
C VAL A 303 -6.77 -3.54 3.48
N PRO A 304 -7.40 -2.42 3.03
CA PRO A 304 -6.84 -1.08 3.24
C PRO A 304 -7.14 -0.48 4.63
N THR A 305 -7.67 -1.24 5.58
CA THR A 305 -8.27 -0.76 6.84
C THR A 305 -7.31 0.06 7.69
N LEU A 306 -6.05 -0.37 7.83
CA LEU A 306 -5.02 0.35 8.57
C LEU A 306 -4.05 1.14 7.66
N GLY A 307 -4.35 1.29 6.36
CA GLY A 307 -3.49 2.00 5.41
C GLY A 307 -2.14 1.33 5.17
N GLN A 308 -2.07 -0.01 5.32
CA GLN A 308 -0.78 -0.71 5.32
C GLN A 308 -0.30 -1.19 3.94
N GLY A 309 -1.10 -1.19 2.87
CA GLY A 309 -0.66 -1.70 1.56
C GLY A 309 0.62 -1.03 1.05
N ALA A 310 0.56 0.26 0.72
CA ALA A 310 1.75 1.01 0.28
C ALA A 310 2.80 1.14 1.38
N THR A 311 2.37 1.23 2.64
CA THR A 311 3.24 1.27 3.81
C THR A 311 4.13 0.04 3.89
N GLN A 312 3.56 -1.15 3.74
CA GLN A 312 4.29 -2.41 3.76
C GLN A 312 5.13 -2.62 2.49
N ALA A 313 4.68 -2.11 1.33
CA ALA A 313 5.49 -2.12 0.12
C ALA A 313 6.80 -1.32 0.28
N LEU A 314 6.76 -0.16 0.97
CA LEU A 314 7.95 0.62 1.33
C LEU A 314 8.84 -0.11 2.34
N GLU A 315 8.22 -0.71 3.36
CA GLU A 315 8.93 -1.46 4.40
C GLU A 315 9.59 -2.73 3.85
N ASP A 316 8.91 -3.46 2.97
CA ASP A 316 9.46 -4.62 2.24
C ASP A 316 10.68 -4.21 1.42
N ALA A 317 10.54 -3.16 0.60
CA ALA A 317 11.62 -2.71 -0.25
C ALA A 317 12.82 -2.22 0.57
N ALA A 318 12.59 -1.55 1.71
CA ALA A 318 13.64 -1.12 2.60
C ALA A 318 14.41 -2.31 3.18
N ASN A 319 13.71 -3.31 3.70
CA ASN A 319 14.32 -4.52 4.27
C ASN A 319 15.05 -5.34 3.22
N ALA A 320 14.41 -5.60 2.06
CA ALA A 320 15.01 -6.37 0.98
C ALA A 320 16.25 -5.67 0.40
N ALA A 321 16.18 -4.35 0.16
CA ALA A 321 17.32 -3.60 -0.35
C ALA A 321 18.49 -3.57 0.62
N ALA A 322 18.24 -3.39 1.92
CA ALA A 322 19.29 -3.41 2.95
C ALA A 322 19.99 -4.77 3.00
N LEU A 323 19.20 -5.86 3.07
CA LEU A 323 19.74 -7.22 3.14
C LEU A 323 20.53 -7.59 1.87
N ILE A 324 19.97 -7.37 0.69
CA ILE A 324 20.67 -7.65 -0.59
C ILE A 324 21.97 -6.84 -0.68
N THR A 325 21.93 -5.56 -0.32
CA THR A 325 23.12 -4.70 -0.33
C THR A 325 24.21 -5.27 0.57
N GLN A 326 23.87 -5.62 1.80
CA GLN A 326 24.83 -6.18 2.74
C GLN A 326 25.40 -7.52 2.25
N ARG A 327 24.55 -8.47 1.85
CA ARG A 327 24.98 -9.79 1.35
C ARG A 327 25.90 -9.64 0.14
N TYR A 328 25.56 -8.73 -0.78
CA TYR A 328 26.36 -8.46 -1.95
C TYR A 328 27.72 -7.86 -1.61
N GLN A 329 27.80 -6.89 -0.70
CA GLN A 329 29.03 -6.26 -0.23
C GLN A 329 29.93 -7.23 0.54
N ASP A 330 29.35 -8.16 1.29
CA ASP A 330 30.05 -9.25 1.98
C ASP A 330 30.61 -10.32 1.02
N GLY A 331 30.46 -10.14 -0.29
CA GLY A 331 30.90 -11.10 -1.30
C GLY A 331 30.04 -12.35 -1.44
N LYS A 332 28.93 -12.43 -0.70
CA LYS A 332 27.96 -13.55 -0.79
C LYS A 332 27.16 -13.41 -2.08
N ARG A 333 27.05 -14.47 -2.87
CA ARG A 333 26.37 -14.48 -4.19
C ARG A 333 25.27 -15.52 -4.27
N ASP A 334 24.92 -16.15 -3.15
CA ASP A 334 23.80 -17.09 -3.03
C ASP A 334 22.47 -16.33 -2.98
N VAL A 335 21.87 -16.12 -4.15
CA VAL A 335 20.60 -15.41 -4.27
C VAL A 335 19.46 -16.17 -3.59
N ALA A 336 19.44 -17.51 -3.67
CA ALA A 336 18.41 -18.31 -3.00
C ALA A 336 18.47 -18.13 -1.48
N GLY A 337 19.69 -18.06 -0.91
CA GLY A 337 19.88 -17.73 0.50
C GLY A 337 19.38 -16.31 0.85
N TRP A 338 19.60 -15.31 -0.02
CA TRP A 338 19.05 -13.97 0.22
C TRP A 338 17.54 -13.96 0.28
N LEU A 339 16.87 -14.71 -0.63
CA LEU A 339 15.42 -14.79 -0.67
C LEU A 339 14.85 -15.48 0.57
N ALA A 340 15.52 -16.52 1.05
CA ALA A 340 15.14 -17.20 2.29
C ALA A 340 15.30 -16.28 3.52
N ASP A 341 16.37 -15.50 3.58
CA ASP A 341 16.60 -14.52 4.66
C ASP A 341 15.54 -13.41 4.64
N ILE A 342 15.17 -12.88 3.44
CA ILE A 342 14.12 -11.86 3.30
C ILE A 342 12.76 -12.41 3.73
N GLU A 343 12.41 -13.63 3.29
CA GLU A 343 11.17 -14.30 3.70
C GLU A 343 11.12 -14.49 5.21
N ALA A 344 12.19 -15.01 5.82
CA ALA A 344 12.25 -15.19 7.27
C ALA A 344 12.10 -13.89 8.05
N LEU A 345 12.68 -12.79 7.53
CA LEU A 345 12.58 -11.46 8.14
C LEU A 345 11.17 -10.88 8.05
N ARG A 346 10.47 -11.12 6.92
CA ARG A 346 9.22 -10.42 6.61
C ARG A 346 7.95 -11.23 6.89
N GLN A 347 8.01 -12.55 6.83
CA GLN A 347 6.82 -13.40 6.82
C GLN A 347 5.97 -13.29 8.11
N GLU A 348 6.60 -13.37 9.29
CA GLU A 348 5.87 -13.26 10.55
C GLU A 348 5.29 -11.87 10.75
N ARG A 349 6.09 -10.84 10.46
CA ARG A 349 5.62 -9.46 10.52
C ARG A 349 4.44 -9.24 9.60
N MET A 350 4.50 -9.72 8.37
CA MET A 350 3.41 -9.55 7.42
C MET A 350 2.15 -10.31 7.83
N ARG A 351 2.27 -11.52 8.36
CA ARG A 351 1.11 -12.24 8.94
C ARG A 351 0.45 -11.43 10.04
N PHE A 352 1.25 -10.83 10.94
CA PHE A 352 0.73 -9.94 11.98
C PHE A 352 0.01 -8.72 11.37
N VAL A 353 0.61 -8.04 10.40
CA VAL A 353 0.03 -6.83 9.78
C VAL A 353 -1.27 -7.15 9.04
N MET A 354 -1.31 -8.25 8.31
CA MET A 354 -2.53 -8.69 7.58
C MET A 354 -3.64 -9.05 8.57
N ALA A 355 -3.35 -9.86 9.58
CA ALA A 355 -4.31 -10.26 10.61
C ALA A 355 -4.85 -9.05 11.38
N PHE A 356 -3.98 -8.13 11.78
CA PHE A 356 -4.38 -6.91 12.49
C PHE A 356 -5.19 -5.94 11.61
N SER A 357 -4.89 -5.87 10.31
CA SER A 357 -5.68 -5.09 9.35
C SER A 357 -7.05 -5.70 9.11
N LEU A 358 -7.12 -7.03 9.08
CA LEU A 358 -8.39 -7.76 8.94
C LEU A 358 -9.25 -7.64 10.19
N GLU A 359 -8.67 -7.80 11.39
CA GLU A 359 -9.34 -7.57 12.67
C GLU A 359 -9.95 -6.17 12.74
N ALA A 360 -9.20 -5.14 12.36
CA ALA A 360 -9.69 -3.76 12.34
C ALA A 360 -10.82 -3.51 11.31
N THR A 361 -11.16 -4.48 10.48
CA THR A 361 -12.30 -4.43 9.52
C THR A 361 -13.65 -4.80 10.18
N ASP A 362 -13.62 -5.37 11.37
CA ASP A 362 -14.79 -5.84 12.14
C ASP A 362 -15.92 -4.81 12.24
N THR A 363 -15.57 -3.53 12.47
CA THR A 363 -16.51 -2.40 12.60
C THR A 363 -17.24 -2.04 11.29
N MET A 364 -16.88 -2.66 10.16
CA MET A 364 -17.46 -2.40 8.82
C MET A 364 -18.24 -3.59 8.27
N LEU A 365 -18.38 -4.66 9.03
CA LEU A 365 -19.15 -5.84 8.65
C LEU A 365 -20.64 -5.65 8.91
N GLU A 366 -21.49 -6.43 8.24
CA GLU A 366 -22.93 -6.37 8.43
C GLU A 366 -23.30 -6.60 9.91
N GLY A 367 -24.17 -5.73 10.43
CA GLY A 367 -24.61 -5.80 11.83
C GLY A 367 -23.62 -5.26 12.85
N ALA A 368 -22.45 -4.78 12.44
CA ALA A 368 -21.47 -4.21 13.36
C ALA A 368 -21.98 -2.92 14.02
N ASP A 369 -21.67 -2.78 15.32
CA ASP A 369 -21.85 -1.55 16.08
C ASP A 369 -20.50 -0.86 16.25
N PRO A 370 -20.27 0.32 15.65
CA PRO A 370 -18.99 1.02 15.72
C PRO A 370 -18.66 1.49 17.14
N VAL A 371 -19.65 1.71 18.02
CA VAL A 371 -19.39 2.10 19.42
C VAL A 371 -18.73 0.94 20.16
N GLU A 372 -19.33 -0.25 20.09
CA GLU A 372 -18.78 -1.46 20.70
C GLU A 372 -17.45 -1.86 20.04
N GLY A 373 -17.41 -1.89 18.71
CA GLY A 373 -16.23 -2.27 17.94
C GLY A 373 -15.05 -1.29 18.07
N THR A 374 -15.28 -0.05 18.52
CA THR A 374 -14.19 0.91 18.79
C THR A 374 -13.74 0.90 20.24
N ARG A 375 -14.53 0.33 21.15
CA ARG A 375 -14.20 0.32 22.59
C ARG A 375 -12.84 -0.29 22.89
N HIS A 376 -12.53 -1.46 22.31
CA HIS A 376 -11.26 -2.14 22.50
C HIS A 376 -10.06 -1.37 21.94
N LYS A 377 -10.26 -0.45 20.96
CA LYS A 377 -9.19 0.39 20.40
C LYS A 377 -8.61 1.38 21.43
N ASN A 378 -9.37 1.69 22.48
CA ASN A 378 -8.93 2.50 23.62
C ASN A 378 -8.12 1.68 24.65
N GLU A 379 -8.08 0.36 24.54
CA GLU A 379 -7.40 -0.52 25.48
C GLU A 379 -5.91 -0.65 25.17
N ALA A 380 -5.14 -0.97 26.23
CA ALA A 380 -3.69 -1.11 26.12
C ALA A 380 -3.25 -2.19 25.12
N ALA A 381 -4.02 -3.27 24.97
CA ALA A 381 -3.72 -4.36 24.03
C ALA A 381 -3.68 -3.84 22.58
N PHE A 382 -4.71 -3.13 22.12
CA PHE A 382 -4.77 -2.56 20.79
C PHE A 382 -3.66 -1.51 20.56
N GLN A 383 -3.43 -0.64 21.55
CA GLN A 383 -2.35 0.36 21.46
C GLN A 383 -0.95 -0.28 21.43
N ASN A 384 -0.75 -1.41 22.10
CA ASN A 384 0.50 -2.17 22.00
C ASN A 384 0.67 -2.82 20.63
N SER A 385 -0.39 -3.33 20.02
CA SER A 385 -0.37 -3.80 18.61
C SER A 385 -0.02 -2.66 17.66
N LEU A 386 -0.54 -1.43 17.87
CA LEU A 386 -0.14 -0.26 17.08
C LEU A 386 1.33 0.12 17.30
N LYS A 387 1.86 0.01 18.52
CA LYS A 387 3.30 0.23 18.78
C LYS A 387 4.15 -0.79 18.04
N ALA A 388 3.78 -2.08 18.10
CA ALA A 388 4.45 -3.12 17.32
C ALA A 388 4.36 -2.84 15.80
N LEU A 389 3.19 -2.40 15.31
CA LEU A 389 3.02 -2.02 13.92
C LEU A 389 3.93 -0.87 13.48
N TYR A 390 3.99 0.21 14.27
CA TYR A 390 4.64 1.45 13.85
C TYR A 390 6.11 1.56 14.22
N ARG A 391 6.61 0.80 15.22
CA ARG A 391 7.98 0.89 15.73
C ARG A 391 8.87 -0.27 15.29
N ASP A 392 8.32 -1.48 15.19
CA ASP A 392 9.11 -2.69 14.92
C ASP A 392 9.18 -2.97 13.40
N VAL A 393 10.08 -2.27 12.72
CA VAL A 393 10.20 -2.34 11.25
C VAL A 393 11.18 -3.41 10.74
N GLY A 394 11.79 -4.19 11.63
CA GLY A 394 12.69 -5.30 11.27
C GLY A 394 14.07 -4.88 10.74
N LEU A 395 14.31 -3.58 10.52
CA LEU A 395 15.61 -3.08 10.09
C LEU A 395 16.57 -2.94 11.28
N PRO A 396 17.84 -3.33 11.13
CA PRO A 396 18.88 -2.91 12.05
C PRO A 396 19.06 -1.40 11.91
N LEU A 397 18.66 -0.64 12.92
CA LEU A 397 18.77 0.82 12.91
C LEU A 397 20.18 1.32 13.24
N ASP A 398 21.08 0.43 13.67
CA ASP A 398 22.43 0.76 14.18
C ASP A 398 23.57 0.02 13.49
N GLY A 399 23.33 -0.67 12.39
CA GLY A 399 24.37 -1.43 11.67
C GLY A 399 24.96 -2.63 12.43
N SER A 400 24.44 -2.97 13.61
CA SER A 400 25.03 -3.98 14.50
C SER A 400 24.32 -5.33 14.52
N ARG A 401 23.20 -5.49 13.79
CA ARG A 401 22.46 -6.76 13.73
C ARG A 401 21.89 -7.00 12.33
N ILE A 402 22.65 -7.63 11.48
CA ILE A 402 22.20 -8.67 10.52
C ILE A 402 23.31 -9.71 10.43
#